data_6faffab0b94d6e7fee5525b9d824a1ce
#
_entry.id   6faffab0b94d6e7fee5525b9d824a1ce
#
_cell.length_a   1.000
_cell.length_b   1.000
_cell.length_c   1.000
_cell.angle_alpha   90.00
_cell.angle_beta   90.00
_cell.angle_gamma   90.00
#
_symmetry.space_group_name_H-M   'P 1'
#
loop_
_entity.id
_entity.type
_entity.pdbx_description
1 polymer ?
#
loop_
_entity_poly.entity_id
_entity_poly.type
_entity_poly.pdbx_seq_one_letter_code
_entity_poly.pdbx_strand_id
1 'polypeptide(L)'
;MPRDYPDWSDLHPGDCLGYFSRDIIDYAIALKTWTRLAHVEIYEGAGMSVASRNGLGVNRYMLRKSDIAVIRRPLGKIDLDLAKQWFEQYARYQKYDWKGLLCFTLAVKQGSLDRQFCSEFMLRWYRAGRFQPLDPDWDADKTPPSFILVTPMFETVWQSPDWKP
;
A
#
# COMPACT_ATOMS: atom_id res chain seq x y z
N MET A 1 -18.06 -0.41 23.45
CA MET A 1 -18.20 -1.15 22.17
C MET A 1 -17.02 -0.77 21.32
N PRO A 2 -16.32 -1.72 20.66
CA PRO A 2 -15.30 -1.37 19.69
C PRO A 2 -15.97 -0.51 18.60
N ARG A 3 -15.34 0.59 18.19
CA ARG A 3 -15.83 1.39 17.08
C ARG A 3 -15.74 0.53 15.82
N ASP A 4 -16.84 0.36 15.10
CA ASP A 4 -16.87 -0.40 13.83
C ASP A 4 -16.01 0.26 12.73
N TYR A 5 -15.57 1.50 12.96
CA TYR A 5 -14.76 2.30 12.07
C TYR A 5 -13.61 2.98 12.81
N PRO A 6 -12.47 3.20 12.16
CA PRO A 6 -11.35 3.94 12.75
C PRO A 6 -11.76 5.38 13.05
N ASP A 7 -11.13 5.97 14.05
CA ASP A 7 -11.19 7.42 14.22
C ASP A 7 -10.30 8.07 13.16
N TRP A 8 -10.94 8.73 12.20
CA TRP A 8 -10.24 9.35 11.08
C TRP A 8 -9.37 10.54 11.49
N SER A 9 -9.61 11.11 12.68
CA SER A 9 -8.78 12.17 13.24
C SER A 9 -7.43 11.66 13.74
N ASP A 10 -7.31 10.35 14.01
CA ASP A 10 -6.08 9.72 14.49
C ASP A 10 -5.10 9.33 13.36
N LEU A 11 -5.51 9.55 12.09
CA LEU A 11 -4.62 9.27 10.96
C LEU A 11 -3.48 10.30 10.85
N HIS A 12 -2.27 9.78 10.75
CA HIS A 12 -1.08 10.60 10.49
C HIS A 12 -0.60 10.42 9.04
N PRO A 13 -0.11 11.48 8.39
CA PRO A 13 0.56 11.35 7.10
C PRO A 13 1.66 10.29 7.15
N GLY A 14 1.64 9.37 6.21
CA GLY A 14 2.52 8.20 6.19
C GLY A 14 1.88 6.92 6.76
N ASP A 15 0.70 6.97 7.36
CA ASP A 15 -0.02 5.76 7.75
C ASP A 15 -0.36 4.92 6.51
N CYS A 16 -0.19 3.62 6.62
CA CYS A 16 -0.55 2.65 5.60
C CYS A 16 -1.95 2.11 5.82
N LEU A 17 -2.77 2.17 4.79
CA LEU A 17 -4.15 1.71 4.77
C LEU A 17 -4.22 0.43 3.94
N GLY A 18 -4.58 -0.69 4.57
CA GLY A 18 -4.81 -1.96 3.89
C GLY A 18 -6.31 -2.18 3.67
N TYR A 19 -6.69 -2.67 2.50
CA TYR A 19 -8.07 -2.86 2.08
C TYR A 19 -8.40 -4.31 1.80
N PHE A 20 -9.63 -4.71 2.12
CA PHE A 20 -10.17 -6.02 1.74
C PHE A 20 -10.27 -6.19 0.22
N SER A 21 -10.23 -7.45 -0.21
CA SER A 21 -10.48 -7.83 -1.61
C SER A 21 -11.91 -7.47 -2.03
N ARG A 22 -12.07 -6.85 -3.19
CA ARG A 22 -13.38 -6.43 -3.73
C ARG A 22 -13.72 -7.05 -5.08
N ASP A 23 -12.73 -7.37 -5.90
CA ASP A 23 -12.94 -7.89 -7.23
C ASP A 23 -12.16 -9.20 -7.48
N ILE A 24 -12.34 -9.79 -8.66
CA ILE A 24 -11.74 -11.09 -9.01
C ILE A 24 -10.21 -11.03 -8.96
N ILE A 25 -9.62 -9.88 -9.28
CA ILE A 25 -8.17 -9.70 -9.27
C ILE A 25 -7.66 -9.60 -7.85
N ASP A 26 -8.36 -8.83 -7.02
CA ASP A 26 -8.11 -8.75 -5.60
C ASP A 26 -8.17 -10.14 -4.96
N TYR A 27 -9.13 -10.98 -5.34
CA TYR A 27 -9.22 -12.37 -4.87
C TYR A 27 -8.03 -13.22 -5.31
N ALA A 28 -7.54 -13.06 -6.53
CA ALA A 28 -6.36 -13.78 -7.01
C ALA A 28 -5.10 -13.40 -6.22
N ILE A 29 -4.94 -12.12 -5.88
CA ILE A 29 -3.84 -11.62 -5.02
C ILE A 29 -3.98 -12.20 -3.61
N ALA A 30 -5.18 -12.11 -3.03
CA ALA A 30 -5.47 -12.59 -1.69
C ALA A 30 -5.23 -14.11 -1.56
N LEU A 31 -5.63 -14.88 -2.56
CA LEU A 31 -5.40 -16.32 -2.59
C LEU A 31 -3.90 -16.66 -2.62
N LYS A 32 -3.13 -15.96 -3.43
CA LYS A 32 -1.68 -16.19 -3.53
C LYS A 32 -0.94 -15.79 -2.26
N THR A 33 -1.36 -14.71 -1.63
CA THR A 33 -0.70 -14.17 -0.43
C THR A 33 -1.25 -14.76 0.87
N TRP A 34 -2.23 -15.68 0.77
CA TRP A 34 -2.93 -16.29 1.90
C TRP A 34 -3.50 -15.25 2.88
N THR A 35 -3.85 -14.06 2.39
CA THR A 35 -4.45 -12.99 3.19
C THR A 35 -5.65 -12.41 2.47
N ARG A 36 -6.57 -11.81 3.20
CA ARG A 36 -7.71 -11.06 2.61
C ARG A 36 -7.34 -9.63 2.21
N LEU A 37 -6.07 -9.25 2.35
CA LEU A 37 -5.55 -7.94 2.00
C LEU A 37 -5.15 -7.93 0.52
N ALA A 38 -5.82 -7.11 -0.27
CA ALA A 38 -5.59 -7.07 -1.71
C ALA A 38 -5.04 -5.74 -2.21
N HIS A 39 -5.21 -4.67 -1.44
CA HIS A 39 -4.79 -3.34 -1.85
C HIS A 39 -4.26 -2.54 -0.68
N VAL A 40 -3.30 -1.66 -0.96
CA VAL A 40 -2.69 -0.77 0.02
C VAL A 40 -2.58 0.66 -0.52
N GLU A 41 -2.75 1.63 0.36
CA GLU A 41 -2.60 3.06 0.09
C GLU A 41 -1.83 3.73 1.23
N ILE A 42 -1.27 4.90 0.98
CA ILE A 42 -0.61 5.72 2.00
C ILE A 42 -1.46 6.96 2.25
N TYR A 43 -1.79 7.22 3.50
CA TYR A 43 -2.47 8.46 3.86
C TYR A 43 -1.50 9.64 3.76
N GLU A 44 -1.88 10.66 3.00
CA GLU A 44 -1.03 11.84 2.78
C GLU A 44 -1.42 13.03 3.66
N GLY A 45 -2.60 12.99 4.27
CA GLY A 45 -3.20 14.08 5.02
C GLY A 45 -4.41 14.69 4.32
N ALA A 46 -5.15 15.54 5.03
CA ALA A 46 -6.31 16.29 4.50
C ALA A 46 -7.35 15.42 3.77
N GLY A 47 -7.56 14.18 4.21
CA GLY A 47 -8.52 13.26 3.58
C GLY A 47 -8.07 12.71 2.24
N MET A 48 -6.78 12.76 1.93
CA MET A 48 -6.19 12.25 0.69
C MET A 48 -5.28 11.06 0.96
N SER A 49 -5.22 10.14 0.00
CA SER A 49 -4.25 9.05 -0.05
C SER A 49 -3.49 9.07 -1.37
N VAL A 50 -2.28 8.52 -1.37
CA VAL A 50 -1.50 8.24 -2.58
C VAL A 50 -1.44 6.72 -2.79
N ALA A 51 -1.67 6.29 -4.01
CA ALA A 51 -1.74 4.87 -4.35
C ALA A 51 -1.53 4.62 -5.84
N SER A 52 -1.23 3.37 -6.18
CA SER A 52 -1.39 2.84 -7.52
C SER A 52 -2.70 2.05 -7.57
N ARG A 53 -3.76 2.62 -8.16
CA ARG A 53 -5.07 1.98 -8.27
C ARG A 53 -5.26 1.33 -9.64
N ASN A 54 -5.85 0.14 -9.62
CA ASN A 54 -6.23 -0.58 -10.81
C ASN A 54 -7.03 0.28 -11.80
N GLY A 55 -6.60 0.32 -13.08
CA GLY A 55 -7.24 1.09 -14.15
C GLY A 55 -7.01 2.60 -14.10
N LEU A 56 -6.57 3.14 -12.95
CA LEU A 56 -6.38 4.57 -12.73
C LEU A 56 -4.91 4.99 -12.62
N GLY A 57 -4.00 4.02 -12.29
CA GLY A 57 -2.57 4.28 -12.13
C GLY A 57 -2.18 4.92 -10.81
N VAL A 58 -1.02 5.55 -10.80
CA VAL A 58 -0.43 6.19 -9.61
C VAL A 58 -0.89 7.65 -9.53
N ASN A 59 -1.61 7.99 -8.47
CA ASN A 59 -2.09 9.35 -8.25
C ASN A 59 -2.48 9.61 -6.79
N ARG A 60 -2.89 10.87 -6.50
CA ARG A 60 -3.64 11.23 -5.30
C ARG A 60 -5.10 10.92 -5.49
N TYR A 61 -5.69 10.37 -4.46
CA TYR A 61 -7.10 10.01 -4.45
C TYR A 61 -7.75 10.50 -3.16
N MET A 62 -9.04 10.76 -3.20
CA MET A 62 -9.80 10.92 -1.98
C MET A 62 -9.72 9.63 -1.15
N LEU A 63 -9.54 9.78 0.15
CA LEU A 63 -9.49 8.68 1.10
C LEU A 63 -10.76 7.84 0.99
N ARG A 64 -10.58 6.57 0.66
CA ARG A 64 -11.67 5.60 0.65
C ARG A 64 -11.88 5.08 2.07
N LYS A 65 -12.97 5.47 2.70
CA LYS A 65 -13.28 5.10 4.10
C LYS A 65 -13.93 3.72 4.25
N SER A 66 -14.44 3.16 3.15
CA SER A 66 -15.02 1.82 3.14
C SER A 66 -13.97 0.73 2.90
N ASP A 67 -14.22 -0.45 3.45
CA ASP A 67 -13.44 -1.69 3.24
C ASP A 67 -11.98 -1.62 3.70
N ILE A 68 -11.66 -0.70 4.59
CA ILE A 68 -10.39 -0.74 5.28
C ILE A 68 -10.36 -1.98 6.18
N ALA A 69 -9.34 -2.79 6.00
CA ALA A 69 -9.07 -3.97 6.80
C ALA A 69 -8.18 -3.66 8.00
N VAL A 70 -7.16 -2.82 7.78
CA VAL A 70 -6.16 -2.49 8.78
C VAL A 70 -5.53 -1.13 8.49
N ILE A 71 -5.17 -0.42 9.55
CA ILE A 71 -4.33 0.78 9.52
C ILE A 71 -3.05 0.48 10.26
N ARG A 72 -1.92 0.66 9.57
CA ARG A 72 -0.60 0.41 10.11
C ARG A 72 0.23 1.68 10.07
N ARG A 73 0.83 2.03 11.21
CA ARG A 73 1.68 3.22 11.37
C ARG A 73 3.16 2.84 11.36
N PRO A 74 3.99 3.49 10.53
CA PRO A 74 5.44 3.31 10.59
C PRO A 74 6.00 3.64 11.96
N LEU A 75 6.86 2.79 12.52
CA LEU A 75 7.55 3.01 13.79
C LEU A 75 8.76 3.93 13.64
N GLY A 76 9.24 4.15 12.43
CA GLY A 76 10.35 5.03 12.14
C GLY A 76 9.90 6.38 11.56
N LYS A 77 10.82 7.37 11.62
CA LYS A 77 10.59 8.69 11.02
C LYS A 77 10.60 8.58 9.51
N ILE A 78 9.59 9.21 8.87
CA ILE A 78 9.52 9.38 7.42
C ILE A 78 9.83 10.83 7.10
N ASP A 79 10.69 11.06 6.11
CA ASP A 79 10.85 12.37 5.48
C ASP A 79 9.72 12.55 4.44
N LEU A 80 8.61 13.13 4.89
CA LEU A 80 7.41 13.29 4.07
C LEU A 80 7.65 14.21 2.87
N ASP A 81 8.55 15.18 3.00
CA ASP A 81 8.83 16.12 1.92
C ASP A 81 9.60 15.44 0.80
N LEU A 82 10.60 14.62 1.13
CA LEU A 82 11.30 13.80 0.13
C LEU A 82 10.38 12.78 -0.53
N ALA A 83 9.53 12.10 0.24
CA ALA A 83 8.57 11.16 -0.30
C ALA A 83 7.57 11.82 -1.28
N LYS A 84 7.05 12.99 -0.92
CA LYS A 84 6.16 13.80 -1.78
C LYS A 84 6.89 14.30 -3.02
N GLN A 85 8.11 14.78 -2.89
CA GLN A 85 8.92 15.22 -4.02
C GLN A 85 9.15 14.08 -5.01
N TRP A 86 9.55 12.90 -4.51
CA TRP A 86 9.72 11.70 -5.35
C TRP A 86 8.41 11.33 -6.06
N PHE A 87 7.28 11.36 -5.33
CA PHE A 87 5.97 11.07 -5.90
C PHE A 87 5.65 12.01 -7.07
N GLU A 88 5.81 13.33 -6.90
CA GLU A 88 5.50 14.31 -7.95
C GLU A 88 6.43 14.21 -9.16
N GLN A 89 7.72 13.92 -8.93
CA GLN A 89 8.71 13.92 -10.00
C GLN A 89 8.76 12.61 -10.78
N TYR A 90 8.54 11.47 -10.11
CA TYR A 90 8.84 10.17 -10.71
C TYR A 90 7.67 9.19 -10.76
N ALA A 91 6.71 9.28 -9.85
CA ALA A 91 5.68 8.26 -9.72
C ALA A 91 4.31 8.72 -10.23
N ARG A 92 3.98 9.98 -10.04
CA ARG A 92 2.66 10.51 -10.40
C ARG A 92 2.37 10.32 -11.88
N TYR A 93 1.16 9.84 -12.17
CA TYR A 93 0.69 9.49 -13.53
C TYR A 93 1.30 8.24 -14.16
N GLN A 94 2.14 7.48 -13.44
CA GLN A 94 2.53 6.15 -13.92
C GLN A 94 1.30 5.25 -14.05
N LYS A 95 1.33 4.38 -15.03
CA LYS A 95 0.23 3.43 -15.26
C LYS A 95 0.28 2.29 -14.25
N TYR A 96 -0.87 1.68 -14.00
CA TYR A 96 -0.94 0.46 -13.20
C TYR A 96 -0.24 -0.69 -13.93
N ASP A 97 0.63 -1.41 -13.23
CA ASP A 97 1.36 -2.54 -13.84
C ASP A 97 0.59 -3.86 -13.76
N TRP A 98 -0.29 -4.06 -14.75
CA TRP A 98 -1.01 -5.31 -14.92
C TRP A 98 -0.12 -6.50 -15.26
N LYS A 99 0.94 -6.26 -16.04
CA LYS A 99 1.88 -7.32 -16.43
C LYS A 99 2.70 -7.75 -15.23
N GLY A 100 3.22 -6.79 -14.46
CA GLY A 100 3.93 -7.06 -13.21
C GLY A 100 3.07 -7.84 -12.22
N LEU A 101 1.80 -7.46 -12.05
CA LEU A 101 0.87 -8.17 -11.20
C LEU A 101 0.61 -9.61 -11.68
N LEU A 102 0.42 -9.82 -12.98
CA LEU A 102 0.27 -11.15 -13.56
C LEU A 102 1.55 -11.97 -13.38
N CYS A 103 2.73 -11.38 -13.63
CA CYS A 103 4.01 -12.03 -13.42
C CYS A 103 4.24 -12.35 -11.94
N PHE A 104 3.85 -11.48 -11.02
CA PHE A 104 3.85 -11.75 -9.58
C PHE A 104 2.95 -12.95 -9.26
N THR A 105 1.73 -13.03 -9.82
CA THR A 105 0.83 -14.17 -9.60
C THR A 105 1.36 -15.46 -10.20
N LEU A 106 2.08 -15.41 -11.32
CA LEU A 106 2.66 -16.58 -12.01
C LEU A 106 4.10 -16.90 -11.58
N ALA A 107 4.68 -16.15 -10.65
CA ALA A 107 6.08 -16.25 -10.20
C ALA A 107 7.13 -16.08 -11.33
N VAL A 108 6.80 -15.31 -12.35
CA VAL A 108 7.68 -14.99 -13.49
C VAL A 108 8.30 -13.60 -13.27
N LYS A 109 9.58 -13.44 -13.61
CA LYS A 109 10.33 -12.20 -13.41
C LYS A 109 10.04 -11.22 -14.54
N GLN A 110 9.31 -10.14 -14.28
CA GLN A 110 9.18 -9.03 -15.23
C GLN A 110 8.72 -7.76 -14.48
N GLY A 111 9.63 -6.80 -14.31
CA GLY A 111 9.32 -5.44 -13.80
C GLY A 111 9.34 -4.42 -14.93
N SER A 112 8.52 -3.39 -14.84
CA SER A 112 8.48 -2.25 -15.75
C SER A 112 8.75 -0.97 -14.95
N LEU A 113 9.65 -0.11 -15.41
CA LEU A 113 10.03 1.12 -14.69
C LEU A 113 8.96 2.23 -14.79
N ASP A 114 8.05 2.13 -15.76
CA ASP A 114 6.99 3.11 -16.04
C ASP A 114 5.61 2.69 -15.50
N ARG A 115 5.55 1.59 -14.76
CA ARG A 115 4.32 1.04 -14.20
C ARG A 115 4.59 0.48 -12.81
N GLN A 116 3.63 0.63 -11.91
CA GLN A 116 3.75 0.12 -10.54
C GLN A 116 2.41 -0.43 -10.05
N PHE A 117 2.43 -1.53 -9.30
CA PHE A 117 1.26 -1.96 -8.55
C PHE A 117 1.32 -1.42 -7.10
N CYS A 118 0.24 -1.58 -6.33
CA CYS A 118 0.03 -0.81 -5.09
C CYS A 118 1.14 -0.99 -4.04
N SER A 119 1.58 -2.22 -3.78
CA SER A 119 2.61 -2.47 -2.76
C SER A 119 4.03 -2.14 -3.23
N GLU A 120 4.32 -2.28 -4.51
CA GLU A 120 5.56 -1.81 -5.11
C GLU A 120 5.69 -0.29 -4.98
N PHE A 121 4.63 0.45 -5.39
CA PHE A 121 4.57 1.89 -5.24
C PHE A 121 4.78 2.31 -3.77
N MET A 122 4.08 1.67 -2.85
CA MET A 122 4.16 1.99 -1.43
C MET A 122 5.56 1.79 -0.87
N LEU A 123 6.23 0.67 -1.20
CA LEU A 123 7.59 0.42 -0.74
C LEU A 123 8.57 1.46 -1.29
N ARG A 124 8.45 1.83 -2.56
CA ARG A 124 9.28 2.87 -3.17
C ARG A 124 9.04 4.25 -2.56
N TRP A 125 7.78 4.58 -2.24
CA TRP A 125 7.43 5.83 -1.58
C TRP A 125 8.07 5.95 -0.19
N TYR A 126 8.00 4.89 0.63
CA TYR A 126 8.65 4.87 1.94
C TYR A 126 10.17 4.99 1.83
N ARG A 127 10.78 4.29 0.89
CA ARG A 127 12.22 4.37 0.65
C ARG A 127 12.65 5.78 0.23
N ALA A 128 11.89 6.43 -0.62
CA ALA A 128 12.11 7.83 -1.00
C ALA A 128 12.05 8.77 0.23
N GLY A 129 11.14 8.50 1.16
CA GLY A 129 11.06 9.16 2.47
C GLY A 129 12.08 8.68 3.52
N ARG A 130 13.12 7.95 3.11
CA ARG A 130 14.19 7.41 3.99
C ARG A 130 13.69 6.46 5.08
N PHE A 131 12.51 5.91 4.92
CA PHE A 131 11.98 4.86 5.79
C PHE A 131 12.11 3.50 5.09
N GLN A 132 12.73 2.54 5.78
CA GLN A 132 13.07 1.24 5.22
C GLN A 132 12.23 0.14 5.89
N PRO A 133 11.02 -0.15 5.38
CA PRO A 133 10.14 -1.13 6.02
C PRO A 133 10.54 -2.59 5.78
N LEU A 134 11.40 -2.84 4.79
CA LEU A 134 11.95 -4.15 4.44
C LEU A 134 13.45 -4.01 4.20
N ASP A 135 14.14 -5.14 4.11
CA ASP A 135 15.56 -5.19 3.75
C ASP A 135 15.85 -4.29 2.53
N PRO A 136 16.93 -3.47 2.54
CA PRO A 136 17.30 -2.61 1.42
C PRO A 136 17.41 -3.34 0.09
N ASP A 137 17.89 -4.59 0.12
CA ASP A 137 18.09 -5.42 -1.06
C ASP A 137 16.80 -6.11 -1.54
N TRP A 138 15.70 -5.95 -0.77
CA TRP A 138 14.41 -6.50 -1.18
C TRP A 138 13.86 -5.79 -2.41
N ASP A 139 13.51 -6.59 -3.39
CA ASP A 139 12.99 -6.13 -4.66
C ASP A 139 11.55 -5.62 -4.51
N ALA A 140 11.31 -4.35 -4.83
CA ALA A 140 10.00 -3.74 -4.64
C ALA A 140 8.91 -4.38 -5.51
N ASP A 141 9.25 -4.84 -6.72
CA ASP A 141 8.35 -5.50 -7.66
C ASP A 141 7.93 -6.93 -7.21
N LYS A 142 8.53 -7.45 -6.14
CA LYS A 142 8.16 -8.72 -5.50
C LYS A 142 7.39 -8.55 -4.20
N THR A 143 7.04 -7.33 -3.84
CA THR A 143 6.42 -7.01 -2.54
C THR A 143 4.92 -7.23 -2.60
N PRO A 144 4.35 -8.21 -1.86
CA PRO A 144 2.91 -8.38 -1.78
C PRO A 144 2.26 -7.30 -0.92
N PRO A 145 0.96 -6.98 -1.11
CA PRO A 145 0.24 -6.03 -0.23
C PRO A 145 0.28 -6.43 1.24
N SER A 146 0.32 -7.72 1.52
CA SER A 146 0.38 -8.27 2.88
C SER A 146 1.68 -8.02 3.63
N PHE A 147 2.72 -7.49 2.98
CA PHE A 147 4.00 -7.24 3.65
C PHE A 147 3.86 -6.32 4.87
N ILE A 148 2.92 -5.37 4.83
CA ILE A 148 2.65 -4.49 5.96
C ILE A 148 2.18 -5.21 7.22
N LEU A 149 1.66 -6.43 7.08
CA LEU A 149 1.18 -7.24 8.19
C LEU A 149 2.32 -7.98 8.90
N VAL A 150 3.34 -8.35 8.15
CA VAL A 150 4.43 -9.21 8.64
C VAL A 150 5.69 -8.44 9.02
N THR A 151 5.89 -7.24 8.49
CA THR A 151 7.06 -6.43 8.86
C THR A 151 6.90 -5.84 10.26
N PRO A 152 7.93 -5.96 11.13
CA PRO A 152 7.90 -5.37 12.47
C PRO A 152 8.05 -3.85 12.48
N MET A 153 8.27 -3.24 11.32
CA MET A 153 8.48 -1.79 11.18
C MET A 153 7.20 -0.96 11.25
N PHE A 154 6.05 -1.61 11.44
CA PHE A 154 4.76 -0.94 11.61
C PHE A 154 4.02 -1.44 12.85
N GLU A 155 3.36 -0.55 13.56
CA GLU A 155 2.37 -0.87 14.58
C GLU A 155 0.95 -0.86 14.02
N THR A 156 0.05 -1.60 14.65
CA THR A 156 -1.39 -1.57 14.28
C THR A 156 -2.08 -0.45 15.03
N VAL A 157 -2.59 0.54 14.30
CA VAL A 157 -3.39 1.65 14.84
C VAL A 157 -4.85 1.24 14.97
N TRP A 158 -5.34 0.54 13.94
CA TRP A 158 -6.71 0.05 13.90
C TRP A 158 -6.81 -1.20 13.03
N GLN A 159 -7.74 -2.06 13.39
CA GLN A 159 -8.04 -3.28 12.66
C GLN A 159 -9.55 -3.52 12.65
N SER A 160 -10.10 -3.86 11.47
CA SER A 160 -11.50 -4.20 11.32
C SER A 160 -11.86 -5.41 12.17
N PRO A 161 -13.04 -5.44 12.83
CA PRO A 161 -13.54 -6.63 13.52
C PRO A 161 -13.70 -7.84 12.58
N ASP A 162 -13.94 -7.59 11.29
CA ASP A 162 -14.06 -8.64 10.26
C ASP A 162 -12.71 -9.15 9.74
N TRP A 163 -11.62 -8.51 10.14
CA TRP A 163 -10.28 -8.92 9.78
C TRP A 163 -9.87 -10.15 10.58
N LYS A 164 -9.61 -11.23 9.87
CA LYS A 164 -8.96 -12.43 10.41
C LYS A 164 -7.67 -12.63 9.63
N PRO A 165 -6.51 -12.51 10.30
CA PRO A 165 -5.21 -12.70 9.66
C PRO A 165 -5.03 -14.12 9.13
#